data_b771cf3e500129c8abc1e59da55b03ea
#
_entry.id   b771cf3e500129c8abc1e59da55b03ea
#
_cell.length_a   1.000
_cell.length_b   1.000
_cell.length_c   1.000
_cell.angle_alpha   90.00
_cell.angle_beta   90.00
_cell.angle_gamma   90.00
#
_symmetry.space_group_name_H-M   'P 1'
#
loop_
_entity.id
_entity.type
_entity.pdbx_description
1 polymer ?
#
loop_
_entity_poly.entity_id
_entity_poly.type
_entity_poly.pdbx_seq_one_letter_code
_entity_poly.pdbx_strand_id
1 'polypeptide(L)'
;MANHKSSLKRIRQTSTRCLQNRYHAKTARNAVKKLRGTTDRKDAETLYPRVCSMLDKLAKKNVIHKNKAGNLKSKLAKHVHALA
;
A
#
# COMPACT_ATOMS: atom_id res chain seq x y z
N MET A 1 -23.67 -6.84 -32.25
CA MET A 1 -23.80 -7.23 -30.87
C MET A 1 -23.36 -6.09 -29.95
N ALA A 2 -24.29 -5.52 -29.22
CA ALA A 2 -24.04 -4.40 -28.32
C ALA A 2 -23.04 -4.72 -27.21
N ASN A 3 -22.91 -5.98 -26.86
CA ASN A 3 -22.08 -6.42 -25.73
C ASN A 3 -20.58 -6.30 -25.95
N HIS A 4 -20.12 -6.27 -27.21
CA HIS A 4 -18.69 -6.22 -27.51
C HIS A 4 -18.01 -4.94 -27.10
N LYS A 5 -18.67 -3.79 -27.34
CA LYS A 5 -18.09 -2.48 -26.97
C LYS A 5 -17.96 -2.34 -25.44
N SER A 6 -19.00 -2.77 -24.70
CA SER A 6 -18.99 -2.77 -23.24
C SER A 6 -17.92 -3.69 -22.66
N SER A 7 -17.76 -4.89 -23.24
CA SER A 7 -16.73 -5.85 -22.81
C SER A 7 -15.33 -5.31 -23.02
N LEU A 8 -15.07 -4.70 -24.17
CA LEU A 8 -13.75 -4.11 -24.47
C LEU A 8 -13.44 -2.95 -23.51
N LYS A 9 -14.42 -2.08 -23.26
CA LYS A 9 -14.26 -0.99 -22.30
C LYS A 9 -13.94 -1.53 -20.91
N ARG A 10 -14.64 -2.56 -20.46
CA ARG A 10 -14.42 -3.17 -19.16
C ARG A 10 -13.04 -3.80 -19.04
N ILE A 11 -12.59 -4.48 -20.10
CA ILE A 11 -11.25 -5.08 -20.16
C ILE A 11 -10.20 -3.98 -20.02
N ARG A 12 -10.35 -2.87 -20.74
CA ARG A 12 -9.42 -1.73 -20.64
C ARG A 12 -9.39 -1.14 -19.24
N GLN A 13 -10.56 -0.94 -18.62
CA GLN A 13 -10.66 -0.43 -17.26
C GLN A 13 -10.00 -1.36 -16.26
N THR A 14 -10.26 -2.68 -16.39
CA THR A 14 -9.64 -3.69 -15.51
C THR A 14 -8.13 -3.70 -15.66
N SER A 15 -7.63 -3.65 -16.90
CA SER A 15 -6.19 -3.60 -17.17
C SER A 15 -5.55 -2.37 -16.55
N THR A 16 -6.16 -1.20 -16.72
CA THR A 16 -5.68 0.05 -16.14
C THR A 16 -5.67 -0.02 -14.62
N ARG A 17 -6.73 -0.53 -14.00
CA ARG A 17 -6.80 -0.71 -12.55
C ARG A 17 -5.73 -1.67 -12.04
N CYS A 18 -5.50 -2.78 -12.74
CA CYS A 18 -4.46 -3.73 -12.37
C CYS A 18 -3.08 -3.07 -12.36
N LEU A 19 -2.77 -2.28 -13.39
CA LEU A 19 -1.50 -1.57 -13.48
C LEU A 19 -1.35 -0.54 -12.35
N GLN A 20 -2.39 0.25 -12.09
CA GLN A 20 -2.40 1.22 -11.00
C GLN A 20 -2.26 0.53 -9.64
N ASN A 21 -2.99 -0.56 -9.43
CA ASN A 21 -2.93 -1.31 -8.17
C ASN A 21 -1.55 -1.90 -7.94
N ARG A 22 -0.92 -2.45 -8.97
CA ARG A 22 0.45 -2.96 -8.88
C ARG A 22 1.44 -1.85 -8.54
N TYR A 23 1.29 -0.70 -9.17
CA TYR A 23 2.14 0.46 -8.91
C TYR A 23 2.02 0.91 -7.46
N HIS A 24 0.79 1.11 -6.97
CA HIS A 24 0.55 1.54 -5.59
C HIS A 24 1.01 0.50 -4.58
N ALA A 25 0.76 -0.79 -4.85
CA ALA A 25 1.21 -1.86 -3.97
C ALA A 25 2.74 -1.93 -3.90
N LYS A 26 3.41 -1.78 -5.04
CA LYS A 26 4.87 -1.76 -5.10
C LYS A 26 5.44 -0.57 -4.33
N THR A 27 4.86 0.62 -4.52
CA THR A 27 5.27 1.85 -3.82
C THR A 27 5.14 1.68 -2.31
N ALA A 28 4.01 1.13 -1.85
CA ALA A 28 3.78 0.88 -0.43
C ALA A 28 4.75 -0.16 0.13
N ARG A 29 5.01 -1.25 -0.60
CA ARG A 29 5.98 -2.27 -0.16
C ARG A 29 7.39 -1.70 -0.05
N ASN A 30 7.78 -0.84 -1.00
CA ASN A 30 9.07 -0.17 -0.95
C ASN A 30 9.16 0.77 0.25
N ALA A 31 8.08 1.48 0.57
CA ALA A 31 8.01 2.34 1.74
C ALA A 31 8.12 1.55 3.05
N VAL A 32 7.43 0.41 3.14
CA VAL A 32 7.53 -0.49 4.29
C VAL A 32 8.95 -1.02 4.45
N LYS A 33 9.57 -1.44 3.35
CA LYS A 33 10.94 -1.93 3.35
C LYS A 33 11.92 -0.85 3.80
N LYS A 34 11.73 0.38 3.32
CA LYS A 34 12.56 1.52 3.71
C LYS A 34 12.43 1.81 5.20
N LEU A 35 11.21 1.77 5.74
CA LEU A 35 10.97 1.98 7.15
C LEU A 35 11.64 0.88 8.00
N ARG A 36 11.53 -0.38 7.59
CA ARG A 36 12.19 -1.50 8.28
C ARG A 36 13.70 -1.40 8.25
N GLY A 37 14.26 -0.84 7.18
CA GLY A 37 15.70 -0.62 7.05
C GLY A 37 16.22 0.61 7.78
N THR A 38 15.33 1.48 8.26
CA THR A 38 15.71 2.70 8.97
C THR A 38 16.15 2.35 10.40
N THR A 39 17.35 2.80 10.76
CA THR A 39 17.90 2.55 12.09
C THR A 39 17.78 3.76 13.02
N ASP A 40 17.57 4.96 12.45
CA ASP A 40 17.37 6.18 13.20
C ASP A 40 15.91 6.33 13.60
N ARG A 41 15.65 6.46 14.89
CA ARG A 41 14.30 6.59 15.43
C ARG A 41 13.59 7.84 14.90
N LYS A 42 14.26 8.97 14.77
CA LYS A 42 13.67 10.21 14.22
C LYS A 42 13.17 10.02 12.82
N ASP A 43 13.97 9.40 11.95
CA ASP A 43 13.61 9.12 10.57
C ASP A 43 12.44 8.13 10.53
N ALA A 44 12.47 7.10 11.37
CA ALA A 44 11.39 6.12 11.46
C ALA A 44 10.09 6.76 11.93
N GLU A 45 10.12 7.63 12.91
CA GLU A 45 8.94 8.35 13.39
C GLU A 45 8.36 9.30 12.33
N THR A 46 9.21 9.86 11.47
CA THR A 46 8.76 10.70 10.35
C THR A 46 8.16 9.86 9.22
N LEU A 47 8.74 8.71 8.91
CA LEU A 47 8.27 7.82 7.85
C LEU A 47 7.01 7.05 8.23
N TYR A 48 6.86 6.67 9.50
CA TYR A 48 5.77 5.83 9.96
C TYR A 48 4.37 6.36 9.60
N PRO A 49 4.02 7.65 9.87
CA PRO A 49 2.72 8.17 9.48
C PRO A 49 2.48 8.13 7.97
N ARG A 50 3.51 8.36 7.17
CA ARG A 50 3.42 8.31 5.71
C ARG A 50 3.12 6.88 5.22
N VAL A 51 3.82 5.90 5.79
CA VAL A 51 3.60 4.49 5.45
C VAL A 51 2.20 4.06 5.87
N CYS A 52 1.75 4.43 7.06
CA CYS A 52 0.40 4.16 7.54
C CYS A 52 -0.66 4.74 6.61
N SER A 53 -0.48 5.97 6.16
CA SER A 53 -1.37 6.62 5.21
C SER A 53 -1.44 5.86 3.89
N MET A 54 -0.32 5.41 3.36
CA MET A 54 -0.27 4.60 2.13
C MET A 54 -1.02 3.29 2.29
N LEU A 55 -0.82 2.58 3.41
CA LEU A 55 -1.49 1.32 3.69
C LEU A 55 -3.00 1.51 3.84
N ASP A 56 -3.44 2.56 4.51
CA ASP A 56 -4.85 2.88 4.66
C ASP A 56 -5.50 3.21 3.31
N LYS A 57 -4.83 3.93 2.44
CA LYS A 57 -5.32 4.22 1.08
C LYS A 57 -5.46 2.96 0.26
N LEU A 58 -4.50 2.03 0.35
CA LEU A 58 -4.58 0.74 -0.34
C LEU A 58 -5.76 -0.09 0.17
N ALA A 59 -5.98 -0.10 1.48
CA ALA A 59 -7.11 -0.80 2.07
C ALA A 59 -8.44 -0.19 1.62
N LYS A 60 -8.52 1.14 1.56
CA LYS A 60 -9.70 1.87 1.09
C LYS A 60 -10.03 1.52 -0.35
N LYS A 61 -9.01 1.35 -1.19
CA LYS A 61 -9.17 0.98 -2.62
C LYS A 61 -9.31 -0.52 -2.84
N ASN A 62 -9.33 -1.31 -1.77
CA ASN A 62 -9.40 -2.79 -1.83
C ASN A 62 -8.22 -3.44 -2.55
N VAL A 63 -7.08 -2.78 -2.62
CA VAL A 63 -5.83 -3.37 -3.12
C VAL A 63 -5.30 -4.39 -2.12
N ILE A 64 -5.40 -4.07 -0.83
CA ILE A 64 -5.13 -4.99 0.26
C ILE A 64 -6.33 -4.99 1.21
N HIS A 65 -6.46 -6.06 1.99
CA HIS A 65 -7.53 -6.14 2.99
C HIS A 65 -7.18 -5.23 4.18
N LYS A 66 -8.22 -4.63 4.81
CA LYS A 66 -8.04 -3.78 5.98
C LYS A 66 -7.29 -4.47 7.12
N ASN A 67 -7.48 -5.78 7.29
CA ASN A 67 -6.77 -6.56 8.30
C ASN A 67 -5.26 -6.63 8.00
N LYS A 68 -4.91 -6.78 6.72
CA LYS A 68 -3.50 -6.76 6.31
C LYS A 68 -2.86 -5.40 6.60
N ALA A 69 -3.56 -4.30 6.30
CA ALA A 69 -3.08 -2.96 6.60
C ALA A 69 -2.88 -2.78 8.12
N GLY A 70 -3.84 -3.22 8.93
CA GLY A 70 -3.75 -3.18 10.37
C GLY A 70 -2.58 -3.98 10.91
N ASN A 71 -2.37 -5.19 10.39
CA ASN A 71 -1.26 -6.05 10.79
C ASN A 71 0.10 -5.43 10.46
N LEU A 72 0.24 -4.87 9.26
CA LEU A 72 1.48 -4.20 8.85
C LEU A 72 1.75 -2.97 9.72
N LYS A 73 0.73 -2.14 9.96
CA LYS A 73 0.87 -0.96 10.82
C LYS A 73 1.31 -1.36 12.22
N SER A 74 0.72 -2.40 12.78
CA SER A 74 1.06 -2.90 14.11
C SER A 74 2.51 -3.38 14.19
N LYS A 75 2.95 -4.16 13.22
CA LYS A 75 4.34 -4.64 13.14
C LYS A 75 5.33 -3.49 13.00
N LEU A 76 4.99 -2.50 12.16
CA LEU A 76 5.85 -1.33 11.97
C LEU A 76 5.91 -0.45 13.21
N ALA A 77 4.79 -0.30 13.93
CA ALA A 77 4.77 0.41 15.20
C ALA A 77 5.73 -0.22 16.22
N LYS A 78 5.69 -1.55 16.33
CA LYS A 78 6.62 -2.28 17.20
C LYS A 78 8.09 -2.06 16.79
N HIS A 79 8.34 -2.07 15.50
CA HIS A 79 9.70 -1.82 14.97
C HIS A 79 10.18 -0.42 15.35
N VAL A 80 9.34 0.60 15.15
CA VAL A 80 9.69 2.00 15.48
C VAL A 80 9.92 2.17 16.98
N HIS A 81 9.07 1.57 17.81
CA HIS A 81 9.24 1.63 19.26
C HIS A 81 10.49 0.90 19.77
N ALA A 82 10.92 -0.14 19.04
CA ALA A 82 12.12 -0.89 19.38
C ALA A 82 13.41 -0.14 19.04
N LEU A 83 13.35 0.88 18.20
CA LEU A 83 14.51 1.69 17.87
C LEU A 83 14.88 2.59 19.05
N ALA A 84 16.14 2.57 19.38
CA ALA A 84 16.66 3.36 20.50
C ALA A 84 16.83 4.83 20.14
#